data_0113c0933504fd83b66d3f5968cd1aa6
#
_entry.id   0113c0933504fd83b66d3f5968cd1aa6
#
_cell.length_a   1.000
_cell.length_b   1.000
_cell.length_c   1.000
_cell.angle_alpha   90.00
_cell.angle_beta   90.00
_cell.angle_gamma   90.00
#
_symmetry.space_group_name_H-M   'P 1'
#
loop_
_entity.id
_entity.type
_entity.pdbx_description
1 polymer ?
#
loop_
_entity_poly.entity_id
_entity_poly.type
_entity_poly.pdbx_seq_one_letter_code
_entity_poly.pdbx_strand_id
1 'polypeptide(L)'
;MAAEKNRGHAGERRAAGKCGKHAGTPGVVRSALRVVCYPPVPLLARRPLPTLALALIPRAVALNLALGAVVGALKLPVYLDSVGTILVAVLAGPWAGIVTGIVSNSVLGLLVSPALFAFIPVAIVIGWLAGVAGTMGAFRSLGGSIAAGLVIGVAAALLSAVIVIALMGGLTATGTGILTIAIRAMFGVSVDSAAKIAAVATDALDKPLSCVLVYLVLERLPRRLRARFGSAAA
;
A
#
# COMPACT_ATOMS: atom_id res chain seq x y z
N MET A 1 -27.85 -19.57 19.23
CA MET A 1 -27.01 -19.44 18.02
C MET A 1 -27.78 -19.05 16.74
N ALA A 2 -29.04 -19.42 16.55
CA ALA A 2 -29.84 -19.06 15.35
C ALA A 2 -30.36 -17.61 15.32
N ALA A 3 -30.59 -16.98 16.47
CA ALA A 3 -31.18 -15.63 16.57
C ALA A 3 -30.15 -14.50 16.26
N GLU A 4 -28.88 -14.74 16.40
CA GLU A 4 -27.80 -13.76 16.12
C GLU A 4 -27.49 -13.64 14.64
N LYS A 5 -27.61 -14.74 13.90
CA LYS A 5 -27.40 -14.76 12.43
C LYS A 5 -28.46 -13.98 11.67
N ASN A 6 -29.68 -13.88 12.24
CA ASN A 6 -30.82 -13.20 11.61
C ASN A 6 -30.78 -11.67 11.80
N ARG A 7 -30.10 -11.15 12.82
CA ARG A 7 -29.94 -9.69 13.04
C ARG A 7 -28.95 -9.07 12.05
N GLY A 8 -27.92 -9.79 11.59
CA GLY A 8 -26.97 -9.33 10.58
C GLY A 8 -27.65 -9.06 9.24
N HIS A 9 -28.48 -9.98 8.78
CA HIS A 9 -29.20 -9.84 7.50
C HIS A 9 -30.28 -8.75 7.48
N ALA A 10 -30.87 -8.41 8.63
CA ALA A 10 -31.85 -7.34 8.71
C ALA A 10 -31.21 -5.95 8.63
N GLY A 11 -29.99 -5.79 9.16
CA GLY A 11 -29.17 -4.56 9.04
C GLY A 11 -28.70 -4.28 7.61
N GLU A 12 -28.24 -5.32 6.90
CA GLU A 12 -27.80 -5.21 5.51
C GLU A 12 -28.94 -4.82 4.55
N ARG A 13 -30.14 -5.38 4.75
CA ARG A 13 -31.33 -5.04 3.94
C ARG A 13 -31.80 -3.60 4.16
N ARG A 14 -31.65 -3.05 5.36
CA ARG A 14 -31.99 -1.64 5.66
C ARG A 14 -30.98 -0.65 5.05
N ALA A 15 -29.68 -1.01 5.00
CA ALA A 15 -28.64 -0.20 4.36
C ALA A 15 -28.79 -0.17 2.82
N ALA A 16 -29.10 -1.32 2.20
CA ALA A 16 -29.35 -1.42 0.76
C ALA A 16 -30.59 -0.63 0.32
N GLY A 17 -31.65 -0.57 1.15
CA GLY A 17 -32.86 0.18 0.83
C GLY A 17 -32.72 1.71 0.83
N LYS A 18 -31.71 2.26 1.51
CA LYS A 18 -31.46 3.71 1.51
C LYS A 18 -30.65 4.20 0.29
N CYS A 19 -29.90 3.34 -0.35
CA CYS A 19 -29.04 3.70 -1.52
C CYS A 19 -29.84 3.76 -2.85
N GLY A 20 -31.02 3.13 -2.93
CA GLY A 20 -31.83 3.04 -4.16
C GLY A 20 -32.62 4.30 -4.54
N LYS A 21 -32.69 5.33 -3.69
CA LYS A 21 -33.56 6.49 -3.90
C LYS A 21 -32.97 7.66 -4.68
N HIS A 22 -31.73 7.57 -5.20
CA HIS A 22 -31.07 8.65 -5.93
C HIS A 22 -30.92 8.38 -7.43
N ALA A 23 -31.96 7.89 -8.09
CA ALA A 23 -31.93 7.53 -9.51
C ALA A 23 -31.83 8.71 -10.51
N GLY A 24 -31.83 9.96 -10.05
CA GLY A 24 -31.90 11.17 -10.89
C GLY A 24 -30.65 12.07 -10.92
N THR A 25 -29.53 11.70 -10.32
CA THR A 25 -28.34 12.56 -10.21
C THR A 25 -27.35 12.41 -11.38
N PRO A 26 -26.66 13.49 -11.83
CA PRO A 26 -25.65 13.44 -12.93
C PRO A 26 -24.49 12.50 -12.63
N GLY A 27 -23.83 11.96 -13.69
CA GLY A 27 -22.84 10.88 -13.61
C GLY A 27 -21.66 11.12 -12.67
N VAL A 28 -21.17 12.34 -12.51
CA VAL A 28 -20.05 12.70 -11.64
C VAL A 28 -20.44 12.55 -10.15
N VAL A 29 -21.69 12.94 -9.80
CA VAL A 29 -22.22 12.82 -8.43
C VAL A 29 -22.48 11.35 -8.07
N ARG A 30 -22.82 10.51 -9.07
CA ARG A 30 -22.96 9.05 -8.86
C ARG A 30 -21.64 8.39 -8.48
N SER A 31 -20.51 8.82 -9.00
CA SER A 31 -19.20 8.29 -8.64
C SER A 31 -18.82 8.66 -7.21
N ALA A 32 -19.06 9.92 -6.81
CA ALA A 32 -18.82 10.38 -5.43
C ALA A 32 -19.76 9.72 -4.40
N LEU A 33 -21.06 9.57 -4.75
CA LEU A 33 -22.04 8.90 -3.89
C LEU A 33 -21.79 7.39 -3.75
N ARG A 34 -21.21 6.72 -4.75
CA ARG A 34 -20.79 5.32 -4.61
C ARG A 34 -19.69 5.13 -3.57
N VAL A 35 -18.82 6.11 -3.41
CA VAL A 35 -17.77 6.08 -2.36
C VAL A 35 -18.38 6.24 -0.98
N VAL A 36 -19.45 7.03 -0.84
CA VAL A 36 -20.14 7.30 0.46
C VAL A 36 -21.10 6.17 0.86
N CYS A 37 -21.68 5.46 -0.12
CA CYS A 37 -22.60 4.34 0.13
C CYS A 37 -21.90 2.96 0.24
N TYR A 38 -20.59 2.92 0.33
CA TYR A 38 -19.89 1.66 0.61
C TYR A 38 -20.21 1.21 2.04
N PRO A 39 -20.58 -0.07 2.25
CA PRO A 39 -20.79 -0.58 3.61
C PRO A 39 -19.51 -0.29 4.40
N PRO A 40 -19.61 0.07 5.70
CA PRO A 40 -18.44 0.37 6.51
C PRO A 40 -17.47 -0.80 6.37
N VAL A 41 -16.32 -0.51 5.74
CA VAL A 41 -15.25 -1.50 5.60
C VAL A 41 -14.97 -1.93 7.03
N PRO A 42 -15.07 -3.21 7.39
CA PRO A 42 -14.67 -3.66 8.70
C PRO A 42 -13.14 -3.50 8.76
N LEU A 43 -12.70 -2.28 9.08
CA LEU A 43 -11.31 -1.85 9.17
C LEU A 43 -10.46 -2.78 10.05
N LEU A 44 -11.10 -3.62 10.86
CA LEU A 44 -10.49 -4.49 11.85
C LEU A 44 -11.06 -5.92 11.85
N ALA A 45 -11.90 -6.32 10.90
CA ALA A 45 -12.35 -7.71 10.82
C ALA A 45 -11.13 -8.59 10.49
N ARG A 46 -10.55 -9.21 11.50
CA ARG A 46 -9.56 -10.28 11.37
C ARG A 46 -10.22 -11.47 10.66
N ARG A 47 -10.22 -11.47 9.35
CA ARG A 47 -10.47 -12.72 8.63
C ARG A 47 -9.23 -13.59 8.81
N PRO A 48 -9.37 -14.87 9.17
CA PRO A 48 -8.22 -15.77 9.21
C PRO A 48 -7.54 -15.72 7.84
N LEU A 49 -6.20 -15.60 7.84
CA LEU A 49 -5.42 -15.56 6.61
C LEU A 49 -5.72 -16.85 5.82
N PRO A 50 -6.23 -16.77 4.59
CA PRO A 50 -6.44 -17.96 3.79
C PRO A 50 -5.09 -18.67 3.60
N THR A 51 -5.06 -20.00 3.61
CA THR A 51 -3.83 -20.80 3.41
C THR A 51 -3.06 -20.37 2.17
N LEU A 52 -3.76 -19.90 1.14
CA LEU A 52 -3.18 -19.37 -0.09
C LEU A 52 -2.41 -18.05 0.15
N ALA A 53 -2.87 -17.20 1.07
CA ALA A 53 -2.15 -15.98 1.44
C ALA A 53 -0.84 -16.32 2.16
N LEU A 54 -0.85 -17.33 3.02
CA LEU A 54 0.35 -17.78 3.72
C LEU A 54 1.43 -18.26 2.75
N ALA A 55 1.05 -18.91 1.65
CA ALA A 55 1.96 -19.34 0.59
C ALA A 55 2.46 -18.18 -0.30
N LEU A 56 1.70 -17.07 -0.39
CA LEU A 56 2.08 -15.89 -1.16
C LEU A 56 3.07 -14.98 -0.42
N ILE A 57 3.00 -14.90 0.90
CA ILE A 57 3.86 -14.02 1.70
C ILE A 57 5.34 -14.25 1.42
N PRO A 58 5.90 -15.49 1.49
CA PRO A 58 7.33 -15.70 1.21
C PRO A 58 7.75 -15.30 -0.21
N ARG A 59 6.87 -15.53 -1.20
CA ARG A 59 7.13 -15.16 -2.60
C ARG A 59 7.15 -13.64 -2.77
N ALA A 60 6.24 -12.96 -2.11
CA ALA A 60 6.18 -11.49 -2.13
C ALA A 60 7.37 -10.86 -1.41
N VAL A 61 7.81 -11.46 -0.30
CA VAL A 61 9.05 -11.06 0.40
C VAL A 61 10.25 -11.22 -0.53
N ALA A 62 10.40 -12.37 -1.19
CA ALA A 62 11.48 -12.60 -2.15
C ALA A 62 11.44 -11.58 -3.32
N LEU A 63 10.24 -11.25 -3.82
CA LEU A 63 10.06 -10.22 -4.85
C LEU A 63 10.52 -8.84 -4.36
N ASN A 64 10.13 -8.44 -3.15
CA ASN A 64 10.55 -7.17 -2.55
C ASN A 64 12.07 -7.09 -2.41
N LEU A 65 12.70 -8.17 -1.92
CA LEU A 65 14.15 -8.24 -1.77
C LEU A 65 14.86 -8.14 -3.13
N ALA A 66 14.38 -8.87 -4.13
CA ALA A 66 14.98 -8.87 -5.47
C ALA A 66 14.89 -7.50 -6.13
N LEU A 67 13.70 -6.86 -6.11
CA LEU A 67 13.51 -5.53 -6.68
C LEU A 67 14.32 -4.48 -5.91
N GLY A 68 14.28 -4.50 -4.58
CA GLY A 68 15.06 -3.58 -3.74
C GLY A 68 16.57 -3.72 -3.96
N ALA A 69 17.08 -4.95 -4.13
CA ALA A 69 18.48 -5.19 -4.43
C ALA A 69 18.90 -4.63 -5.79
N VAL A 70 18.09 -4.83 -6.83
CA VAL A 70 18.36 -4.29 -8.18
C VAL A 70 18.37 -2.76 -8.16
N VAL A 71 17.35 -2.15 -7.57
CA VAL A 71 17.23 -0.69 -7.49
C VAL A 71 18.34 -0.09 -6.62
N GLY A 72 18.67 -0.73 -5.51
CA GLY A 72 19.75 -0.33 -4.63
C GLY A 72 21.12 -0.40 -5.31
N ALA A 73 21.39 -1.43 -6.10
CA ALA A 73 22.62 -1.56 -6.89
C ALA A 73 22.75 -0.44 -7.96
N LEU A 74 21.62 -0.03 -8.55
CA LEU A 74 21.55 1.04 -9.53
C LEU A 74 21.54 2.45 -8.89
N LYS A 75 21.42 2.54 -7.55
CA LYS A 75 21.30 3.79 -6.78
C LYS A 75 20.21 4.73 -7.29
N LEU A 76 19.12 4.15 -7.79
CA LEU A 76 17.98 4.93 -8.26
C LEU A 76 17.24 5.59 -7.08
N PRO A 77 16.64 6.78 -7.28
CA PRO A 77 15.83 7.46 -6.27
C PRO A 77 14.40 6.86 -6.20
N VAL A 78 14.29 5.55 -6.18
CA VAL A 78 13.08 4.76 -5.98
C VAL A 78 13.47 3.51 -5.20
N TYR A 79 12.51 2.80 -4.60
CA TYR A 79 12.80 1.63 -3.78
C TYR A 79 12.26 0.34 -4.39
N LEU A 80 11.04 0.33 -4.90
CA LEU A 80 10.30 -0.83 -5.46
C LEU A 80 10.27 -2.06 -4.54
N ASP A 81 10.64 -1.88 -3.28
CA ASP A 81 10.73 -2.90 -2.25
C ASP A 81 9.37 -3.24 -1.60
N SER A 82 8.31 -2.56 -2.02
CA SER A 82 6.95 -2.72 -1.49
C SER A 82 5.95 -3.32 -2.49
N VAL A 83 6.37 -3.64 -3.72
CA VAL A 83 5.50 -4.20 -4.76
C VAL A 83 4.83 -5.50 -4.31
N GLY A 84 5.59 -6.43 -3.72
CA GLY A 84 5.06 -7.68 -3.17
C GLY A 84 4.11 -7.44 -1.99
N THR A 85 4.44 -6.48 -1.11
CA THR A 85 3.58 -6.09 0.02
C THR A 85 2.23 -5.56 -0.48
N ILE A 86 2.22 -4.67 -1.46
CA ILE A 86 1.01 -4.12 -2.08
C ILE A 86 0.23 -5.23 -2.79
N LEU A 87 0.89 -6.10 -3.54
CA LEU A 87 0.25 -7.22 -4.25
C LEU A 87 -0.49 -8.15 -3.27
N VAL A 88 0.17 -8.58 -2.20
CA VAL A 88 -0.47 -9.45 -1.18
C VAL A 88 -1.59 -8.70 -0.45
N ALA A 89 -1.41 -7.43 -0.14
CA ALA A 89 -2.43 -6.60 0.49
C ALA A 89 -3.71 -6.51 -0.35
N VAL A 90 -3.58 -6.31 -1.66
CA VAL A 90 -4.72 -6.23 -2.59
C VAL A 90 -5.39 -7.59 -2.78
N LEU A 91 -4.64 -8.68 -2.86
CA LEU A 91 -5.18 -10.03 -3.07
C LEU A 91 -5.79 -10.63 -1.80
N ALA A 92 -5.09 -10.52 -0.67
CA ALA A 92 -5.42 -11.24 0.57
C ALA A 92 -5.88 -10.32 1.72
N GLY A 93 -5.94 -9.03 1.48
CA GLY A 93 -6.44 -8.02 2.41
C GLY A 93 -5.36 -7.35 3.27
N PRO A 94 -5.77 -6.33 4.07
CA PRO A 94 -4.84 -5.45 4.80
C PRO A 94 -3.91 -6.20 5.76
N TRP A 95 -4.42 -7.19 6.48
CA TRP A 95 -3.63 -7.96 7.45
C TRP A 95 -2.53 -8.77 6.80
N ALA A 96 -2.79 -9.37 5.64
CA ALA A 96 -1.78 -10.08 4.88
C ALA A 96 -0.68 -9.14 4.37
N GLY A 97 -1.07 -7.93 3.93
CA GLY A 97 -0.13 -6.87 3.55
C GLY A 97 0.74 -6.42 4.71
N ILE A 98 0.17 -6.17 5.90
CA ILE A 98 0.91 -5.81 7.10
C ILE A 98 1.96 -6.88 7.43
N VAL A 99 1.56 -8.15 7.50
CA VAL A 99 2.48 -9.26 7.79
C VAL A 99 3.59 -9.34 6.75
N THR A 100 3.25 -9.22 5.46
CA THR A 100 4.25 -9.21 4.38
C THR A 100 5.24 -8.07 4.53
N GLY A 101 4.78 -6.86 4.85
CA GLY A 101 5.62 -5.69 5.06
C GLY A 101 6.57 -5.85 6.25
N ILE A 102 6.07 -6.35 7.39
CA ILE A 102 6.88 -6.63 8.58
C ILE A 102 7.97 -7.64 8.23
N VAL A 103 7.60 -8.78 7.63
CA VAL A 103 8.56 -9.83 7.28
C VAL A 103 9.59 -9.34 6.26
N SER A 104 9.17 -8.60 5.22
CA SER A 104 10.09 -8.03 4.22
C SER A 104 11.14 -7.13 4.85
N ASN A 105 10.73 -6.16 5.67
CA ASN A 105 11.66 -5.24 6.32
C ASN A 105 12.51 -5.92 7.40
N SER A 106 11.97 -6.94 8.07
CA SER A 106 12.76 -7.74 9.01
C SER A 106 13.86 -8.52 8.30
N VAL A 107 13.55 -9.16 7.19
CA VAL A 107 14.55 -9.90 6.39
C VAL A 107 15.58 -8.93 5.78
N LEU A 108 15.16 -7.79 5.25
CA LEU A 108 16.06 -6.74 4.76
C LEU A 108 16.95 -6.19 5.88
N GLY A 109 16.40 -6.00 7.07
CA GLY A 109 17.12 -5.57 8.27
C GLY A 109 18.23 -6.53 8.68
N LEU A 110 17.98 -7.83 8.54
CA LEU A 110 18.96 -8.88 8.84
C LEU A 110 20.03 -9.05 7.75
N LEU A 111 19.63 -8.95 6.47
CA LEU A 111 20.51 -9.28 5.35
C LEU A 111 21.29 -8.09 4.79
N VAL A 112 20.71 -6.87 4.86
CA VAL A 112 21.26 -5.68 4.19
C VAL A 112 21.76 -4.66 5.21
N SER A 113 20.88 -4.19 6.09
CA SER A 113 21.25 -3.19 7.09
C SER A 113 20.27 -3.17 8.27
N PRO A 114 20.75 -3.22 9.53
CA PRO A 114 19.89 -3.12 10.72
C PRO A 114 19.03 -1.86 10.76
N ALA A 115 19.44 -0.78 10.09
CA ALA A 115 18.66 0.45 10.00
C ALA A 115 17.28 0.24 9.36
N LEU A 116 17.11 -0.81 8.54
CA LEU A 116 15.84 -1.11 7.87
C LEU A 116 14.75 -1.62 8.83
N PHE A 117 15.11 -2.08 10.03
CA PHE A 117 14.11 -2.38 11.07
C PHE A 117 13.31 -1.14 11.47
N ALA A 118 13.92 0.04 11.44
CA ALA A 118 13.24 1.29 11.74
C ALA A 118 12.10 1.62 10.77
N PHE A 119 12.12 1.07 9.55
CA PHE A 119 11.07 1.28 8.54
C PHE A 119 9.92 0.26 8.61
N ILE A 120 9.91 -0.67 9.59
CA ILE A 120 8.77 -1.58 9.80
C ILE A 120 7.44 -0.81 9.95
N PRO A 121 7.33 0.29 10.73
CA PRO A 121 6.10 1.06 10.80
C PRO A 121 5.62 1.60 9.45
N VAL A 122 6.54 2.01 8.58
CA VAL A 122 6.22 2.46 7.21
C VAL A 122 5.63 1.32 6.40
N ALA A 123 6.24 0.13 6.45
CA ALA A 123 5.75 -1.05 5.75
C ALA A 123 4.37 -1.52 6.24
N ILE A 124 4.07 -1.38 7.53
CA ILE A 124 2.74 -1.61 8.11
C ILE A 124 1.72 -0.68 7.47
N VAL A 125 2.02 0.62 7.43
CA VAL A 125 1.12 1.64 6.85
C VAL A 125 0.89 1.38 5.36
N ILE A 126 1.94 1.07 4.59
CA ILE A 126 1.83 0.72 3.18
C ILE A 126 0.93 -0.51 3.00
N GLY A 127 1.18 -1.60 3.72
CA GLY A 127 0.40 -2.83 3.63
C GLY A 127 -1.06 -2.63 4.00
N TRP A 128 -1.33 -1.85 5.04
CA TRP A 128 -2.69 -1.54 5.47
C TRP A 128 -3.44 -0.69 4.44
N LEU A 129 -2.85 0.45 4.02
CA LEU A 129 -3.48 1.35 3.05
C LEU A 129 -3.71 0.67 1.69
N ALA A 130 -2.74 -0.12 1.21
CA ALA A 130 -2.87 -0.87 -0.03
C ALA A 130 -4.00 -1.89 0.04
N GLY A 131 -4.15 -2.58 1.18
CA GLY A 131 -5.24 -3.52 1.40
C GLY A 131 -6.60 -2.84 1.46
N VAL A 132 -6.71 -1.69 2.13
CA VAL A 132 -7.93 -0.86 2.16
C VAL A 132 -8.27 -0.37 0.75
N ALA A 133 -7.31 0.20 0.02
CA ALA A 133 -7.49 0.63 -1.36
C ALA A 133 -7.92 -0.53 -2.28
N GLY A 134 -7.38 -1.74 -2.07
CA GLY A 134 -7.79 -2.96 -2.75
C GLY A 134 -9.26 -3.30 -2.50
N THR A 135 -9.71 -3.27 -1.24
CA THR A 135 -11.12 -3.52 -0.90
C THR A 135 -12.07 -2.46 -1.47
N MET A 136 -11.61 -1.24 -1.64
CA MET A 136 -12.35 -0.15 -2.30
C MET A 136 -12.36 -0.26 -3.84
N GLY A 137 -11.64 -1.23 -4.41
CA GLY A 137 -11.57 -1.44 -5.85
C GLY A 137 -10.68 -0.44 -6.60
N ALA A 138 -9.76 0.25 -5.92
CA ALA A 138 -8.86 1.21 -6.53
C ALA A 138 -7.98 0.57 -7.63
N PHE A 139 -7.63 -0.71 -7.46
CA PHE A 139 -6.81 -1.48 -8.42
C PHE A 139 -7.60 -2.07 -9.60
N ARG A 140 -8.84 -1.63 -9.83
CA ARG A 140 -9.62 -2.02 -11.02
C ARG A 140 -9.37 -1.11 -12.23
N SER A 141 -8.73 0.03 -12.02
CA SER A 141 -8.39 0.99 -13.07
C SER A 141 -6.98 1.55 -12.84
N LEU A 142 -6.31 1.90 -13.93
CA LEU A 142 -5.00 2.52 -13.88
C LEU A 142 -5.01 3.83 -13.06
N GLY A 143 -6.01 4.70 -13.30
CA GLY A 143 -6.15 5.95 -12.57
C GLY A 143 -6.39 5.75 -11.07
N GLY A 144 -7.19 4.75 -10.69
CA GLY A 144 -7.41 4.38 -9.29
C GLY A 144 -6.13 3.87 -8.61
N SER A 145 -5.33 3.07 -9.33
CA SER A 145 -4.05 2.56 -8.84
C SER A 145 -3.03 3.68 -8.61
N ILE A 146 -2.95 4.65 -9.53
CA ILE A 146 -2.09 5.83 -9.38
C ILE A 146 -2.54 6.68 -8.19
N ALA A 147 -3.85 6.95 -8.06
CA ALA A 147 -4.38 7.70 -6.93
C ALA A 147 -4.12 7.01 -5.58
N ALA A 148 -4.32 5.69 -5.51
CA ALA A 148 -3.98 4.90 -4.33
C ALA A 148 -2.47 4.99 -4.03
N GLY A 149 -1.63 4.87 -5.04
CA GLY A 149 -0.18 5.00 -4.92
C GLY A 149 0.26 6.36 -4.39
N LEU A 150 -0.37 7.46 -4.84
CA LEU A 150 -0.09 8.81 -4.32
C LEU A 150 -0.46 8.93 -2.84
N VAL A 151 -1.63 8.43 -2.44
CA VAL A 151 -2.05 8.46 -1.01
C VAL A 151 -1.09 7.64 -0.16
N ILE A 152 -0.74 6.43 -0.60
CA ILE A 152 0.21 5.55 0.09
C ILE A 152 1.60 6.22 0.14
N GLY A 153 2.04 6.84 -0.95
CA GLY A 153 3.32 7.52 -1.06
C GLY A 153 3.43 8.70 -0.10
N VAL A 154 2.42 9.54 -0.02
CA VAL A 154 2.40 10.66 0.94
C VAL A 154 2.45 10.16 2.39
N ALA A 155 1.66 9.16 2.73
CA ALA A 155 1.66 8.58 4.07
C ALA A 155 3.01 7.94 4.43
N ALA A 156 3.60 7.19 3.49
CA ALA A 156 4.93 6.59 3.64
C ALA A 156 6.01 7.66 3.79
N ALA A 157 6.01 8.69 2.94
CA ALA A 157 6.97 9.78 2.96
C ALA A 157 7.01 10.55 4.28
N LEU A 158 5.82 10.89 4.81
CA LEU A 158 5.72 11.60 6.10
C LEU A 158 6.33 10.77 7.24
N LEU A 159 6.04 9.48 7.28
CA LEU A 159 6.55 8.60 8.33
C LEU A 159 8.05 8.31 8.13
N SER A 160 8.48 8.05 6.89
CA SER A 160 9.89 7.85 6.54
C SER A 160 10.75 9.07 6.86
N ALA A 161 10.27 10.27 6.54
CA ALA A 161 10.99 11.50 6.83
C ALA A 161 11.26 11.68 8.33
N VAL A 162 10.27 11.39 9.18
CA VAL A 162 10.45 11.43 10.65
C VAL A 162 11.51 10.43 11.10
N ILE A 163 11.45 9.19 10.59
CA ILE A 163 12.41 8.13 10.95
C ILE A 163 13.83 8.50 10.50
N VAL A 164 13.99 8.97 9.26
CA VAL A 164 15.31 9.34 8.70
C VAL A 164 15.93 10.50 9.47
N ILE A 165 15.15 11.51 9.82
CA ILE A 165 15.65 12.67 10.59
C ILE A 165 16.01 12.25 12.01
N ALA A 166 15.12 11.53 12.70
CA ALA A 166 15.30 11.16 14.10
C ALA A 166 16.43 10.15 14.34
N LEU A 167 16.61 9.18 13.42
CA LEU A 167 17.54 8.06 13.61
C LEU A 167 18.81 8.16 12.76
N MET A 168 18.77 8.88 11.64
CA MET A 168 19.88 8.93 10.67
C MET A 168 20.41 10.36 10.43
N GLY A 169 19.92 11.36 11.18
CA GLY A 169 20.35 12.75 11.01
C GLY A 169 20.05 13.34 9.62
N GLY A 170 19.01 12.83 8.94
CA GLY A 170 18.56 13.32 7.64
C GLY A 170 19.30 12.78 6.42
N LEU A 171 20.33 11.96 6.59
CA LEU A 171 21.12 11.38 5.50
C LEU A 171 21.01 9.85 5.48
N THR A 172 20.83 9.28 4.30
CA THR A 172 20.82 7.84 4.06
C THR A 172 21.82 7.45 2.99
N ALA A 173 22.35 6.23 3.03
CA ALA A 173 23.28 5.70 2.02
C ALA A 173 22.57 5.18 0.76
N THR A 174 21.38 5.70 0.45
CA THR A 174 20.53 5.30 -0.67
C THR A 174 20.43 6.39 -1.73
N GLY A 175 19.75 6.14 -2.85
CA GLY A 175 19.45 7.14 -3.86
C GLY A 175 18.73 8.39 -3.31
N THR A 176 17.88 8.22 -2.29
CA THR A 176 17.25 9.36 -1.59
C THR A 176 18.26 10.22 -0.84
N GLY A 177 19.30 9.63 -0.25
CA GLY A 177 20.38 10.39 0.39
C GLY A 177 21.15 11.23 -0.62
N ILE A 178 21.42 10.70 -1.81
CA ILE A 178 22.05 11.44 -2.92
C ILE A 178 21.15 12.61 -3.32
N LEU A 179 19.85 12.39 -3.45
CA LEU A 179 18.85 13.43 -3.76
C LEU A 179 18.81 14.50 -2.65
N THR A 180 18.89 14.11 -1.38
CA THR A 180 18.96 15.04 -0.25
C THR A 180 20.16 15.98 -0.35
N ILE A 181 21.35 15.42 -0.66
CA ILE A 181 22.58 16.22 -0.84
C ILE A 181 22.44 17.17 -2.02
N ALA A 182 21.88 16.70 -3.15
CA ALA A 182 21.66 17.54 -4.32
C ALA A 182 20.69 18.69 -4.05
N ILE A 183 19.55 18.43 -3.39
CA ILE A 183 18.57 19.46 -3.01
C ILE A 183 19.21 20.49 -2.09
N ARG A 184 19.99 20.06 -1.10
CA ARG A 184 20.70 20.96 -0.20
C ARG A 184 21.69 21.85 -0.95
N ALA A 185 22.45 21.28 -1.87
CA ALA A 185 23.44 22.03 -2.66
C ALA A 185 22.77 23.06 -3.59
N MET A 186 21.61 22.72 -4.18
CA MET A 186 20.92 23.59 -5.14
C MET A 186 20.13 24.73 -4.45
N PHE A 187 19.52 24.45 -3.31
CA PHE A 187 18.57 25.39 -2.67
C PHE A 187 19.08 25.99 -1.37
N GLY A 188 20.24 25.56 -0.86
CA GLY A 188 20.81 26.09 0.39
C GLY A 188 19.99 25.82 1.66
N VAL A 189 19.05 24.87 1.59
CA VAL A 189 18.15 24.54 2.71
C VAL A 189 18.85 23.65 3.74
N SER A 190 18.29 23.57 4.96
CA SER A 190 18.78 22.67 6.00
C SER A 190 18.70 21.20 5.55
N VAL A 191 19.55 20.33 6.14
CA VAL A 191 19.56 18.89 5.87
C VAL A 191 18.18 18.28 6.11
N ASP A 192 17.50 18.67 7.18
CA ASP A 192 16.16 18.16 7.53
C ASP A 192 15.11 18.55 6.49
N SER A 193 15.17 19.78 5.98
CA SER A 193 14.25 20.25 4.94
C SER A 193 14.52 19.53 3.63
N ALA A 194 15.80 19.38 3.25
CA ALA A 194 16.20 18.64 2.06
C ALA A 194 15.79 17.16 2.13
N ALA A 195 15.96 16.51 3.30
CA ALA A 195 15.56 15.13 3.53
C ALA A 195 14.03 14.93 3.41
N LYS A 196 13.22 15.85 3.94
CA LYS A 196 11.76 15.83 3.79
C LYS A 196 11.34 15.93 2.32
N ILE A 197 11.92 16.88 1.59
CA ILE A 197 11.63 17.06 0.16
C ILE A 197 12.04 15.83 -0.63
N ALA A 198 13.24 15.28 -0.37
CA ALA A 198 13.74 14.08 -1.02
C ALA A 198 12.84 12.87 -0.74
N ALA A 199 12.42 12.66 0.52
CA ALA A 199 11.52 11.57 0.88
C ALA A 199 10.18 11.68 0.16
N VAL A 200 9.56 12.86 0.17
CA VAL A 200 8.28 13.10 -0.52
C VAL A 200 8.42 12.87 -2.03
N ALA A 201 9.47 13.39 -2.65
CA ALA A 201 9.71 13.23 -4.08
C ALA A 201 9.94 11.75 -4.46
N THR A 202 10.74 11.02 -3.66
CA THR A 202 11.02 9.61 -3.87
C THR A 202 9.76 8.75 -3.72
N ASP A 203 9.04 8.90 -2.61
CA ASP A 203 7.85 8.09 -2.34
C ASP A 203 6.66 8.45 -3.25
N ALA A 204 6.56 9.73 -3.68
CA ALA A 204 5.57 10.18 -4.65
C ALA A 204 5.76 9.57 -6.05
N LEU A 205 6.95 9.11 -6.38
CA LEU A 205 7.25 8.37 -7.61
C LEU A 205 7.19 6.85 -7.38
N ASP A 206 7.77 6.38 -6.29
CA ASP A 206 7.92 4.95 -6.00
C ASP A 206 6.58 4.25 -5.77
N LYS A 207 5.71 4.83 -4.97
CA LYS A 207 4.45 4.16 -4.59
C LYS A 207 3.43 4.10 -5.73
N PRO A 208 3.21 5.17 -6.53
CA PRO A 208 2.40 5.04 -7.74
C PRO A 208 2.97 4.04 -8.74
N LEU A 209 4.30 4.04 -8.95
CA LEU A 209 4.95 3.07 -9.82
C LEU A 209 4.74 1.64 -9.34
N SER A 210 4.94 1.39 -8.04
CA SER A 210 4.66 0.10 -7.41
C SER A 210 3.19 -0.32 -7.56
N CYS A 211 2.24 0.60 -7.38
CA CYS A 211 0.80 0.34 -7.55
C CYS A 211 0.43 0.05 -9.02
N VAL A 212 1.05 0.74 -9.97
CA VAL A 212 0.87 0.47 -11.41
C VAL A 212 1.42 -0.91 -11.77
N LEU A 213 2.61 -1.28 -11.27
CA LEU A 213 3.16 -2.63 -11.47
C LEU A 213 2.21 -3.71 -10.93
N VAL A 214 1.68 -3.49 -9.72
CA VAL A 214 0.68 -4.41 -9.13
C VAL A 214 -0.58 -4.46 -9.99
N TYR A 215 -1.09 -3.34 -10.49
CA TYR A 215 -2.24 -3.29 -11.40
C TYR A 215 -1.98 -4.14 -12.66
N LEU A 216 -0.82 -3.98 -13.31
CA LEU A 216 -0.45 -4.75 -14.50
C LEU A 216 -0.34 -6.25 -14.19
N VAL A 217 0.24 -6.63 -13.06
CA VAL A 217 0.28 -8.03 -12.61
C VAL A 217 -1.13 -8.57 -12.41
N LEU A 218 -2.01 -7.81 -11.74
CA LEU A 218 -3.39 -8.22 -11.51
C LEU A 218 -4.16 -8.36 -12.82
N GLU A 219 -3.93 -7.50 -13.81
CA GLU A 219 -4.57 -7.58 -15.12
C GLU A 219 -4.19 -8.87 -15.88
N ARG A 220 -2.94 -9.30 -15.73
CA ARG A 220 -2.44 -10.56 -16.34
C ARG A 220 -2.84 -11.80 -15.56
N LEU A 221 -3.31 -11.67 -14.32
CA LEU A 221 -3.69 -12.82 -13.51
C LEU A 221 -5.00 -13.47 -14.02
N PRO A 222 -5.04 -14.79 -14.24
CA PRO A 222 -6.26 -15.48 -14.64
C PRO A 222 -7.41 -15.24 -13.67
N ARG A 223 -8.63 -15.01 -14.18
CA ARG A 223 -9.82 -14.74 -13.36
C ARG A 223 -10.07 -15.83 -12.30
N ARG A 224 -9.72 -17.07 -12.59
CA ARG A 224 -9.84 -18.21 -11.66
C ARG A 224 -8.96 -18.05 -10.41
N LEU A 225 -7.77 -17.46 -10.55
CA LEU A 225 -6.88 -17.18 -9.43
C LEU A 225 -7.39 -15.97 -8.61
N ARG A 226 -7.84 -14.91 -9.26
CA ARG A 226 -8.42 -13.74 -8.56
C ARG A 226 -9.63 -14.16 -7.70
N ALA A 227 -10.50 -15.03 -8.22
CA ALA A 227 -11.68 -15.51 -7.51
C ALA A 227 -11.33 -16.32 -6.24
N ARG A 228 -10.15 -16.95 -6.17
CA ARG A 228 -9.71 -17.69 -4.97
C ARG A 228 -9.32 -16.81 -3.80
N PHE A 229 -8.97 -15.55 -4.05
CA PHE A 229 -8.57 -14.59 -3.02
C PHE A 229 -9.74 -13.79 -2.43
N GLY A 230 -10.96 -13.96 -2.95
CA GLY A 230 -12.15 -13.23 -2.49
C GLY A 230 -12.35 -11.89 -3.19
N SER A 231 -13.44 -11.22 -2.85
CA SER A 231 -14.00 -10.07 -3.58
C SER A 231 -13.13 -8.80 -3.66
N ALA A 232 -11.95 -8.77 -3.06
CA ALA A 232 -11.10 -7.57 -3.07
C ALA A 232 -10.43 -7.31 -4.44
N ALA A 233 -10.23 -8.36 -5.24
CA ALA A 233 -9.57 -8.26 -6.55
C ALA A 233 -10.51 -8.55 -7.75
N ALA A 234 -11.81 -8.80 -7.50
CA ALA A 234 -12.80 -9.10 -8.53
C ALA A 234 -13.50 -7.85 -9.09
#